data_6d6e317f1cd52d7767980916c9cd9397
#
_entry.id   6d6e317f1cd52d7767980916c9cd9397
#
_cell.length_a   1.000
_cell.length_b   1.000
_cell.length_c   1.000
_cell.angle_alpha   90.00
_cell.angle_beta   90.00
_cell.angle_gamma   90.00
#
_symmetry.space_group_name_H-M   'P 1'
#
loop_
_entity.id
_entity.type
_entity.pdbx_description
1 polymer ?
#
loop_
_entity_poly.entity_id
_entity_poly.type
_entity_poly.pdbx_seq_one_letter_code
_entity_poly.pdbx_strand_id
1 'polypeptide(L)'
;MPVQENTSNQEQEVTTFQCEFCELEYERSSNYMQNEDGEDLCYDCYYENYHSCESCGDEIHSDYVMYSDQMDAYYCEGCYPGDGEDIDLDNYCGTNIPASHSAEGDTFSINKFERLVGVEIETIADEEPNDCHPESFRRSYDGSIEGEHGCEYISKPMNGDQLFHEIDAMGDYLWNEEYHMNRTCGLHIHIDARDLFYKELKGIMLVVKSFEDTIFSMLPNSRSKTNWCKKLPISKQNIMQMHSDSDFIASWYDYCGEYPSMDKYNDSRYHGLNLHARVYLGTIEFRYHSGTNNKTKIKNWITICQSIVQRGIELGRDIYDNPDQEAWTDETKKLAREEGDLGLENFIEILNLKQIKQYILGRVRKFDRPVTDTDMEYINNNWSTV
;
A
#
# COMPACT_ATOMS: atom_id res chain seq x y z
N MET A 1 -16.83 -42.18 51.69
CA MET A 1 -16.26 -42.59 50.40
C MET A 1 -16.13 -41.32 49.57
N PRO A 2 -14.94 -40.84 49.26
CA PRO A 2 -14.79 -39.67 48.36
C PRO A 2 -14.83 -40.13 46.90
N VAL A 3 -15.54 -39.36 46.11
CA VAL A 3 -15.65 -39.49 44.65
C VAL A 3 -14.33 -38.96 44.07
N GLN A 4 -13.62 -39.81 43.32
CA GLN A 4 -12.46 -39.40 42.53
C GLN A 4 -12.97 -38.76 41.24
N GLU A 5 -12.71 -37.47 41.06
CA GLU A 5 -12.79 -36.79 39.76
C GLU A 5 -11.55 -37.18 38.94
N ASN A 6 -11.79 -37.95 37.88
CA ASN A 6 -10.83 -38.22 36.83
C ASN A 6 -10.86 -37.06 35.83
N THR A 7 -10.00 -36.07 35.99
CA THR A 7 -9.65 -35.09 34.94
C THR A 7 -8.51 -35.66 34.11
N SER A 8 -8.84 -36.36 33.04
CA SER A 8 -7.88 -36.64 31.97
C SER A 8 -7.71 -35.40 31.11
N ASN A 9 -6.74 -34.57 31.44
CA ASN A 9 -6.18 -33.62 30.49
C ASN A 9 -5.45 -34.41 29.39
N GLN A 10 -6.07 -34.58 28.24
CA GLN A 10 -5.36 -34.92 27.01
C GLN A 10 -4.64 -33.64 26.57
N GLU A 11 -3.33 -33.54 26.84
CA GLU A 11 -2.45 -32.61 26.13
C GLU A 11 -2.49 -33.00 24.65
N GLN A 12 -3.09 -32.16 23.80
CA GLN A 12 -2.96 -32.30 22.35
C GLN A 12 -1.48 -32.07 22.03
N GLU A 13 -0.84 -33.07 21.47
CA GLU A 13 0.51 -32.97 20.93
C GLU A 13 0.47 -31.91 19.80
N VAL A 14 1.06 -30.76 20.03
CA VAL A 14 1.21 -29.71 19.01
C VAL A 14 2.28 -30.21 18.03
N THR A 15 1.84 -30.54 16.81
CA THR A 15 2.77 -30.91 15.74
C THR A 15 3.30 -29.66 15.08
N THR A 16 4.64 -29.51 15.01
CA THR A 16 5.32 -28.43 14.31
C THR A 16 5.85 -28.89 12.95
N PHE A 17 6.17 -27.93 12.08
CA PHE A 17 6.90 -28.14 10.83
C PHE A 17 7.87 -26.98 10.57
N GLN A 18 8.91 -27.24 9.80
CA GLN A 18 9.80 -26.20 9.32
C GLN A 18 9.39 -25.82 7.90
N CYS A 19 9.18 -24.52 7.66
CA CYS A 19 8.87 -24.01 6.33
C CYS A 19 10.12 -24.10 5.43
N GLU A 20 9.98 -24.72 4.25
CA GLU A 20 11.09 -24.92 3.31
C GLU A 20 11.65 -23.60 2.73
N PHE A 21 10.83 -22.53 2.68
CA PHE A 21 11.25 -21.24 2.15
C PHE A 21 11.90 -20.32 3.18
N CYS A 22 11.27 -20.11 4.33
CA CYS A 22 11.81 -19.19 5.34
C CYS A 22 12.61 -19.87 6.44
N GLU A 23 12.66 -21.21 6.44
CA GLU A 23 13.36 -22.05 7.42
C GLU A 23 12.90 -21.86 8.89
N LEU A 24 11.76 -21.16 9.10
CA LEU A 24 11.19 -20.96 10.43
C LEU A 24 10.27 -22.13 10.82
N GLU A 25 10.20 -22.41 12.12
CA GLU A 25 9.33 -23.45 12.67
C GLU A 25 7.95 -22.90 13.04
N TYR A 26 6.88 -23.60 12.65
CA TYR A 26 5.47 -23.22 12.87
C TYR A 26 4.65 -24.40 13.38
N GLU A 27 3.52 -24.10 14.03
CA GLU A 27 2.51 -25.09 14.38
C GLU A 27 1.65 -25.46 13.16
N ARG A 28 1.49 -26.77 12.88
CA ARG A 28 0.69 -27.25 11.74
C ARG A 28 -0.79 -26.85 11.81
N SER A 29 -1.30 -26.59 12.99
CA SER A 29 -2.73 -26.29 13.19
C SER A 29 -3.15 -24.88 12.78
N SER A 30 -2.21 -23.96 12.58
CA SER A 30 -2.51 -22.53 12.41
C SER A 30 -1.81 -21.84 11.26
N ASN A 31 -0.84 -22.48 10.60
CA ASN A 31 -0.02 -21.82 9.58
C ASN A 31 0.64 -22.82 8.61
N TYR A 32 -0.11 -23.80 8.11
CA TYR A 32 0.42 -24.89 7.32
C TYR A 32 -0.24 -24.98 5.96
N MET A 33 0.60 -25.03 4.92
CA MET A 33 0.26 -25.34 3.54
C MET A 33 1.24 -26.36 3.00
N GLN A 34 0.87 -27.05 1.94
CA GLN A 34 1.73 -27.94 1.19
C GLN A 34 1.53 -27.65 -0.30
N ASN A 35 2.60 -27.44 -1.05
CA ASN A 35 2.53 -27.26 -2.50
C ASN A 35 2.38 -28.62 -3.23
N GLU A 36 2.23 -28.61 -4.55
CA GLU A 36 2.06 -29.81 -5.37
C GLU A 36 3.29 -30.75 -5.32
N ASP A 37 4.48 -30.24 -5.02
CA ASP A 37 5.71 -31.02 -4.84
C ASP A 37 5.81 -31.67 -3.46
N GLY A 38 4.87 -31.38 -2.56
CA GLY A 38 4.78 -31.94 -1.21
C GLY A 38 5.69 -31.23 -0.19
N GLU A 39 6.16 -30.03 -0.48
CA GLU A 39 6.95 -29.21 0.43
C GLU A 39 6.06 -28.53 1.49
N ASP A 40 6.50 -28.57 2.75
CA ASP A 40 5.80 -27.95 3.87
C ASP A 40 6.11 -26.45 3.94
N LEU A 41 5.09 -25.61 3.84
CA LEU A 41 5.20 -24.16 3.77
C LEU A 41 4.33 -23.48 4.81
N CYS A 42 4.80 -22.35 5.37
CA CYS A 42 3.93 -21.46 6.11
C CYS A 42 3.03 -20.68 5.14
N TYR A 43 1.86 -20.23 5.60
CA TYR A 43 0.94 -19.44 4.78
C TYR A 43 1.63 -18.27 4.08
N ASP A 44 2.57 -17.61 4.79
CA ASP A 44 3.28 -16.46 4.26
C ASP A 44 4.14 -16.83 3.06
N CYS A 45 4.86 -17.92 3.11
CA CYS A 45 5.69 -18.35 2.01
C CYS A 45 4.89 -19.01 0.88
N TYR A 46 3.85 -19.77 1.21
CA TYR A 46 3.03 -20.40 0.19
C TYR A 46 2.39 -19.38 -0.72
N TYR A 47 1.64 -18.47 -0.17
CA TYR A 47 0.94 -17.50 -0.96
C TYR A 47 1.81 -16.35 -1.53
N GLU A 48 3.03 -16.17 -1.04
CA GLU A 48 4.01 -15.28 -1.69
C GLU A 48 4.59 -15.88 -2.96
N ASN A 49 4.62 -17.21 -3.05
CA ASN A 49 5.35 -17.89 -4.10
C ASN A 49 4.47 -18.72 -5.04
N TYR A 50 3.16 -18.86 -4.75
CA TYR A 50 2.26 -19.65 -5.58
C TYR A 50 0.97 -18.91 -5.89
N HIS A 51 0.48 -19.08 -7.12
CA HIS A 51 -0.77 -18.54 -7.65
C HIS A 51 -1.53 -19.63 -8.37
N SER A 52 -2.86 -19.51 -8.43
CA SER A 52 -3.70 -20.40 -9.24
C SER A 52 -3.93 -19.81 -10.63
N CYS A 53 -3.82 -20.63 -11.67
CA CYS A 53 -4.20 -20.24 -13.03
C CYS A 53 -5.71 -20.07 -13.11
N GLU A 54 -6.17 -18.88 -13.51
CA GLU A 54 -7.62 -18.57 -13.66
C GLU A 54 -8.33 -19.49 -14.66
N SER A 55 -7.60 -20.00 -15.67
CA SER A 55 -8.20 -20.81 -16.73
C SER A 55 -8.23 -22.30 -16.43
N CYS A 56 -7.14 -22.88 -15.89
CA CYS A 56 -7.04 -24.31 -15.65
C CYS A 56 -7.05 -24.68 -14.16
N GLY A 57 -6.89 -23.72 -13.25
CA GLY A 57 -6.84 -23.95 -11.82
C GLY A 57 -5.52 -24.52 -11.30
N ASP A 58 -4.52 -24.73 -12.19
CA ASP A 58 -3.22 -25.26 -11.78
C ASP A 58 -2.49 -24.28 -10.87
N GLU A 59 -1.79 -24.81 -9.87
CA GLU A 59 -0.90 -24.04 -9.01
C GLU A 59 0.37 -23.63 -9.80
N ILE A 60 0.77 -22.38 -9.68
CA ILE A 60 1.89 -21.82 -10.44
C ILE A 60 2.83 -21.07 -9.49
N HIS A 61 4.11 -21.43 -9.50
CA HIS A 61 5.10 -20.67 -8.77
C HIS A 61 5.24 -19.26 -9.36
N SER A 62 5.46 -18.26 -8.51
CA SER A 62 5.56 -16.84 -8.89
C SER A 62 6.58 -16.53 -9.98
N ASP A 63 7.62 -17.35 -10.12
CA ASP A 63 8.63 -17.22 -11.19
C ASP A 63 8.11 -17.57 -12.58
N TYR A 64 7.00 -18.31 -12.66
CA TYR A 64 6.45 -18.85 -13.91
C TYR A 64 5.03 -18.37 -14.19
N VAL A 65 4.46 -17.60 -13.28
CA VAL A 65 3.11 -17.07 -13.43
C VAL A 65 3.13 -15.89 -14.39
N MET A 66 2.14 -15.86 -15.28
CA MET A 66 1.87 -14.73 -16.17
C MET A 66 0.61 -14.02 -15.72
N TYR A 67 0.67 -12.70 -15.54
CA TYR A 67 -0.46 -11.91 -15.17
C TYR A 67 -1.06 -11.24 -16.39
N SER A 68 -2.36 -11.41 -16.63
CA SER A 68 -3.07 -10.73 -17.72
C SER A 68 -3.74 -9.48 -17.21
N ASP A 69 -3.30 -8.36 -17.71
CA ASP A 69 -3.84 -7.05 -17.40
C ASP A 69 -5.29 -6.85 -17.86
N GLN A 70 -5.68 -7.49 -18.97
CA GLN A 70 -7.03 -7.38 -19.51
C GLN A 70 -8.06 -8.14 -18.68
N MET A 71 -7.65 -9.28 -18.11
CA MET A 71 -8.52 -10.19 -17.37
C MET A 71 -8.38 -10.01 -15.85
N ASP A 72 -7.38 -9.22 -15.41
CA ASP A 72 -7.04 -9.00 -14.00
C ASP A 72 -6.81 -10.31 -13.24
N ALA A 73 -6.04 -11.25 -13.86
CA ALA A 73 -5.91 -12.62 -13.37
C ALA A 73 -4.56 -13.25 -13.72
N TYR A 74 -4.19 -14.27 -12.95
CA TYR A 74 -2.99 -15.07 -13.15
C TYR A 74 -3.22 -16.24 -14.07
N TYR A 75 -2.24 -16.52 -14.92
CA TYR A 75 -2.28 -17.61 -15.88
C TYR A 75 -0.96 -18.36 -15.92
N CYS A 76 -1.02 -19.68 -16.18
CA CYS A 76 0.16 -20.40 -16.62
C CYS A 76 0.51 -20.03 -18.08
N GLU A 77 1.74 -20.30 -18.50
CA GLU A 77 2.22 -20.00 -19.86
C GLU A 77 1.27 -20.51 -20.96
N GLY A 78 0.68 -21.69 -20.75
CA GLY A 78 -0.23 -22.32 -21.72
C GLY A 78 -1.63 -21.70 -21.79
N CYS A 79 -2.05 -20.94 -20.76
CA CYS A 79 -3.37 -20.34 -20.67
C CYS A 79 -3.36 -18.82 -20.83
N TYR A 80 -2.18 -18.20 -20.89
CA TYR A 80 -2.04 -16.74 -20.95
C TYR A 80 -2.67 -16.13 -22.22
N PRO A 81 -3.59 -15.16 -22.09
CA PRO A 81 -4.34 -14.63 -23.23
C PRO A 81 -3.59 -13.60 -24.09
N GLY A 82 -2.38 -13.17 -23.68
CA GLY A 82 -1.56 -12.16 -24.38
C GLY A 82 -1.81 -10.73 -23.93
N ASP A 83 -0.86 -9.83 -24.21
CA ASP A 83 -0.87 -8.42 -23.81
C ASP A 83 -1.37 -7.51 -24.95
N GLY A 84 -1.97 -6.36 -24.56
CA GLY A 84 -2.47 -5.33 -25.48
C GLY A 84 -1.40 -4.36 -26.02
N GLU A 85 -1.75 -3.53 -26.99
CA GLU A 85 -0.86 -2.70 -27.83
C GLU A 85 -0.17 -1.50 -27.14
N ASP A 86 1.01 -1.09 -27.63
CA ASP A 86 1.85 0.05 -27.19
C ASP A 86 1.25 1.43 -27.45
N ILE A 87 1.56 2.42 -26.59
CA ILE A 87 1.01 3.79 -26.60
C ILE A 87 2.04 4.85 -27.01
N ASP A 88 1.60 5.82 -27.83
CA ASP A 88 2.36 6.98 -28.29
C ASP A 88 2.45 8.06 -27.18
N LEU A 89 3.66 8.29 -26.69
CA LEU A 89 3.97 9.22 -25.60
C LEU A 89 3.83 10.71 -25.94
N ASP A 90 3.92 11.08 -27.22
CA ASP A 90 3.88 12.49 -27.65
C ASP A 90 2.50 13.13 -27.47
N ASN A 91 1.45 12.31 -27.32
CA ASN A 91 0.08 12.73 -27.04
C ASN A 91 -0.33 12.64 -25.57
N TYR A 92 0.61 12.27 -24.69
CA TYR A 92 0.32 12.09 -23.28
C TYR A 92 0.27 13.42 -22.53
N CYS A 93 -0.89 13.93 -22.21
CA CYS A 93 -1.06 15.14 -21.40
C CYS A 93 -1.82 14.91 -20.08
N GLY A 94 -2.06 13.68 -19.67
CA GLY A 94 -2.66 13.36 -18.36
C GLY A 94 -4.09 13.86 -18.15
N THR A 95 -4.82 14.17 -19.25
CA THR A 95 -6.16 14.78 -19.16
C THR A 95 -7.32 13.81 -19.34
N ASN A 96 -7.05 12.57 -19.75
CA ASN A 96 -8.09 11.57 -19.96
C ASN A 96 -8.34 10.76 -18.68
N ILE A 97 -9.03 11.37 -17.72
CA ILE A 97 -9.53 10.66 -16.55
C ILE A 97 -10.83 10.00 -16.99
N PRO A 98 -11.00 8.66 -16.83
CA PRO A 98 -12.27 8.01 -17.12
C PRO A 98 -13.42 8.69 -16.38
N ALA A 99 -14.55 8.88 -17.02
CA ALA A 99 -15.71 9.55 -16.45
C ALA A 99 -16.24 8.88 -15.16
N SER A 100 -15.94 7.60 -14.96
CA SER A 100 -16.25 6.85 -13.74
C SER A 100 -15.42 7.29 -12.50
N HIS A 101 -14.35 8.07 -12.72
CA HIS A 101 -13.48 8.62 -11.68
C HIS A 101 -13.48 10.15 -11.65
N SER A 102 -14.43 10.81 -12.33
CA SER A 102 -14.59 12.25 -12.21
C SER A 102 -14.97 12.59 -10.77
N ALA A 103 -14.14 13.39 -10.12
CA ALA A 103 -14.43 13.88 -8.79
C ALA A 103 -15.71 14.73 -8.80
N GLU A 104 -16.63 14.43 -7.92
CA GLU A 104 -17.67 15.38 -7.56
C GLU A 104 -17.04 16.46 -6.67
N GLY A 105 -16.61 17.57 -7.27
CA GLY A 105 -16.01 18.68 -6.55
C GLY A 105 -15.04 19.49 -7.40
N ASP A 106 -15.15 20.81 -7.37
CA ASP A 106 -14.53 21.72 -8.33
C ASP A 106 -13.13 22.19 -7.97
N THR A 107 -12.56 21.84 -6.82
CA THR A 107 -11.33 22.49 -6.37
C THR A 107 -10.26 21.51 -5.95
N PHE A 108 -9.11 21.60 -6.64
CA PHE A 108 -7.86 21.05 -6.16
C PHE A 108 -7.32 21.94 -5.07
N SER A 109 -7.22 21.42 -3.88
CA SER A 109 -6.65 22.17 -2.75
C SER A 109 -5.24 21.69 -2.44
N ILE A 110 -4.38 22.65 -2.12
CA ILE A 110 -3.05 22.36 -1.58
C ILE A 110 -3.10 22.00 -0.09
N ASN A 111 -4.26 22.21 0.56
CA ASN A 111 -4.45 21.79 1.94
C ASN A 111 -4.64 20.27 1.98
N LYS A 112 -3.81 19.58 2.77
CA LYS A 112 -3.80 18.12 2.86
C LYS A 112 -5.15 17.50 3.22
N PHE A 113 -6.01 18.22 3.98
CA PHE A 113 -7.33 17.75 4.39
C PHE A 113 -8.44 18.07 3.37
N GLU A 114 -8.15 18.84 2.37
CA GLU A 114 -9.10 19.24 1.32
C GLU A 114 -8.86 18.51 -0.01
N ARG A 115 -7.71 17.84 -0.17
CA ARG A 115 -7.45 17.02 -1.36
C ARG A 115 -8.41 15.84 -1.41
N LEU A 116 -8.95 15.58 -2.58
CA LEU A 116 -9.79 14.40 -2.81
C LEU A 116 -8.99 13.12 -2.59
N VAL A 117 -9.63 12.18 -1.91
CA VAL A 117 -9.10 10.87 -1.57
C VAL A 117 -10.07 9.80 -2.03
N GLY A 118 -9.59 8.81 -2.77
CA GLY A 118 -10.25 7.54 -3.02
C GLY A 118 -9.67 6.46 -2.11
N VAL A 119 -10.50 5.54 -1.68
CA VAL A 119 -10.10 4.42 -0.81
C VAL A 119 -10.57 3.13 -1.44
N GLU A 120 -9.67 2.19 -1.60
CA GLU A 120 -9.94 0.82 -2.05
C GLU A 120 -9.67 -0.12 -0.87
N ILE A 121 -10.67 -0.92 -0.48
CA ILE A 121 -10.60 -1.85 0.65
C ILE A 121 -10.83 -3.25 0.13
N GLU A 122 -9.79 -4.05 0.06
CA GLU A 122 -9.86 -5.46 -0.33
C GLU A 122 -10.28 -6.32 0.86
N THR A 123 -11.25 -7.20 0.65
CA THR A 123 -11.92 -7.97 1.71
C THR A 123 -12.34 -9.34 1.22
N ILE A 124 -12.65 -10.22 2.18
CA ILE A 124 -13.22 -11.55 1.95
C ILE A 124 -14.47 -11.68 2.79
N ALA A 125 -15.55 -12.23 2.21
CA ALA A 125 -16.76 -12.60 2.94
C ALA A 125 -16.88 -14.12 3.02
N ASP A 126 -17.53 -14.64 4.07
CA ASP A 126 -17.83 -16.07 4.20
C ASP A 126 -19.02 -16.50 3.34
N GLU A 127 -19.89 -15.54 2.97
CA GLU A 127 -21.06 -15.75 2.13
C GLU A 127 -21.07 -14.69 1.00
N GLU A 128 -21.89 -14.93 -0.05
CA GLU A 128 -22.06 -13.97 -1.14
C GLU A 128 -22.44 -12.59 -0.58
N PRO A 129 -21.62 -11.55 -0.86
CA PRO A 129 -21.84 -10.21 -0.31
C PRO A 129 -23.20 -9.62 -0.73
N ASN A 130 -23.89 -9.00 0.21
CA ASN A 130 -25.10 -8.24 -0.08
C ASN A 130 -24.74 -6.84 -0.62
N ASP A 131 -25.70 -6.13 -1.24
CA ASP A 131 -25.53 -4.80 -1.79
C ASP A 131 -25.96 -3.68 -0.81
N CYS A 132 -25.94 -3.95 0.51
CA CYS A 132 -26.33 -3.00 1.56
C CYS A 132 -25.18 -2.11 2.05
N HIS A 133 -24.05 -2.07 1.34
CA HIS A 133 -22.91 -1.20 1.67
C HIS A 133 -23.25 0.29 1.46
N PRO A 134 -22.49 1.23 2.08
CA PRO A 134 -22.67 2.67 1.87
C PRO A 134 -22.63 3.06 0.39
N GLU A 135 -23.54 3.95 -0.05
CA GLU A 135 -23.66 4.39 -1.46
C GLU A 135 -22.43 5.14 -1.99
N SER A 136 -21.57 5.61 -1.09
CA SER A 136 -20.28 6.21 -1.42
C SER A 136 -19.24 5.20 -1.88
N PHE A 137 -19.49 3.91 -1.69
CA PHE A 137 -18.65 2.81 -2.16
C PHE A 137 -19.36 2.02 -3.25
N ARG A 138 -18.58 1.46 -4.15
CA ARG A 138 -19.03 0.41 -5.06
C ARG A 138 -18.23 -0.86 -4.79
N ARG A 139 -18.87 -2.00 -4.88
CA ARG A 139 -18.22 -3.30 -4.88
C ARG A 139 -17.65 -3.61 -6.26
N SER A 140 -16.47 -4.17 -6.31
CA SER A 140 -15.81 -4.66 -7.51
C SER A 140 -15.24 -6.05 -7.24
N TYR A 141 -15.15 -6.88 -8.25
CA TYR A 141 -14.39 -8.12 -8.20
C TYR A 141 -12.91 -7.79 -8.40
N ASP A 142 -12.04 -8.45 -7.62
CA ASP A 142 -10.59 -8.42 -7.80
C ASP A 142 -10.06 -9.86 -7.70
N GLY A 143 -9.55 -10.39 -8.81
CA GLY A 143 -9.05 -11.75 -8.92
C GLY A 143 -7.75 -12.01 -8.15
N SER A 144 -7.07 -10.97 -7.66
CA SER A 144 -5.88 -11.10 -6.82
C SER A 144 -6.17 -11.41 -5.35
N ILE A 145 -7.46 -11.31 -4.95
CA ILE A 145 -7.89 -11.57 -3.58
C ILE A 145 -8.22 -13.07 -3.44
N GLU A 146 -7.43 -13.78 -2.67
CA GLU A 146 -7.65 -15.20 -2.41
C GLU A 146 -8.76 -15.42 -1.37
N GLY A 147 -9.86 -16.04 -1.79
CA GLY A 147 -11.03 -16.33 -0.97
C GLY A 147 -12.25 -16.54 -1.82
N GLU A 148 -13.19 -17.37 -1.38
CA GLU A 148 -14.38 -17.76 -2.16
C GLU A 148 -15.25 -16.55 -2.57
N HIS A 149 -15.25 -15.49 -1.73
CA HIS A 149 -16.00 -14.26 -1.97
C HIS A 149 -15.07 -13.02 -1.78
N GLY A 150 -13.87 -13.07 -2.38
CA GLY A 150 -12.95 -11.94 -2.42
C GLY A 150 -13.55 -10.78 -3.21
N CYS A 151 -13.54 -9.59 -2.66
CA CYS A 151 -14.02 -8.40 -3.32
C CYS A 151 -13.33 -7.13 -2.82
N GLU A 152 -13.38 -6.10 -3.66
CA GLU A 152 -12.86 -4.78 -3.37
C GLU A 152 -14.00 -3.77 -3.25
N TYR A 153 -13.96 -2.94 -2.21
CA TYR A 153 -14.85 -1.79 -2.05
C TYR A 153 -14.11 -0.51 -2.38
N ILE A 154 -14.54 0.16 -3.46
CA ILE A 154 -13.91 1.35 -4.01
C ILE A 154 -14.78 2.57 -3.70
N SER A 155 -14.25 3.54 -2.95
CA SER A 155 -15.00 4.76 -2.64
C SER A 155 -15.07 5.71 -3.82
N LYS A 156 -16.09 6.59 -3.80
CA LYS A 156 -16.05 7.85 -4.55
C LYS A 156 -14.91 8.73 -4.00
N PRO A 157 -14.32 9.61 -4.83
CA PRO A 157 -13.40 10.62 -4.33
C PRO A 157 -14.09 11.57 -3.34
N MET A 158 -13.56 11.69 -2.13
CA MET A 158 -14.12 12.51 -1.04
C MET A 158 -13.01 13.23 -0.30
N ASN A 159 -13.33 14.22 0.52
CA ASN A 159 -12.37 14.92 1.38
C ASN A 159 -12.98 15.31 2.74
N GLY A 160 -12.13 15.80 3.64
CA GLY A 160 -12.51 16.37 4.93
C GLY A 160 -13.38 15.45 5.78
N ASP A 161 -14.38 16.05 6.43
CA ASP A 161 -15.27 15.33 7.35
C ASP A 161 -16.16 14.31 6.65
N GLN A 162 -16.53 14.56 5.39
CA GLN A 162 -17.31 13.62 4.59
C GLN A 162 -16.56 12.30 4.41
N LEU A 163 -15.28 12.37 4.01
CA LEU A 163 -14.45 11.17 3.84
C LEU A 163 -14.42 10.33 5.12
N PHE A 164 -14.16 10.96 6.27
CA PHE A 164 -14.05 10.23 7.53
C PHE A 164 -15.38 9.68 8.02
N HIS A 165 -16.50 10.36 7.73
CA HIS A 165 -17.84 9.85 8.01
C HIS A 165 -18.15 8.59 7.20
N GLU A 166 -17.86 8.61 5.89
CA GLU A 166 -18.08 7.47 5.00
C GLU A 166 -17.15 6.29 5.33
N ILE A 167 -15.93 6.55 5.78
CA ILE A 167 -15.02 5.51 6.29
C ILE A 167 -15.57 4.89 7.58
N ASP A 168 -16.18 5.68 8.48
CA ASP A 168 -16.83 5.13 9.66
C ASP A 168 -18.00 4.21 9.29
N ALA A 169 -18.86 4.65 8.36
CA ALA A 169 -19.99 3.86 7.88
C ALA A 169 -19.54 2.55 7.19
N MET A 170 -18.51 2.63 6.34
CA MET A 170 -17.97 1.45 5.66
C MET A 170 -17.29 0.48 6.63
N GLY A 171 -16.53 0.98 7.59
CA GLY A 171 -15.92 0.13 8.62
C GLY A 171 -16.96 -0.57 9.50
N ASP A 172 -18.05 0.11 9.85
CA ASP A 172 -19.16 -0.48 10.58
C ASP A 172 -19.91 -1.53 9.74
N TYR A 173 -20.11 -1.28 8.44
CA TYR A 173 -20.66 -2.27 7.51
C TYR A 173 -19.79 -3.54 7.45
N LEU A 174 -18.50 -3.40 7.15
CA LEU A 174 -17.57 -4.53 7.05
C LEU A 174 -17.48 -5.33 8.36
N TRP A 175 -17.58 -4.67 9.50
CA TRP A 175 -17.58 -5.33 10.81
C TRP A 175 -18.87 -6.09 11.08
N ASN A 176 -20.02 -5.49 10.81
CA ASN A 176 -21.33 -6.07 11.10
C ASN A 176 -21.66 -7.25 10.17
N GLU A 177 -21.19 -7.22 8.94
CA GLU A 177 -21.34 -8.30 7.95
C GLU A 177 -20.18 -9.32 8.01
N GLU A 178 -19.38 -9.27 9.07
CA GLU A 178 -18.31 -10.24 9.40
C GLU A 178 -17.24 -10.41 8.30
N TYR A 179 -16.94 -9.34 7.51
CA TYR A 179 -15.86 -9.38 6.55
C TYR A 179 -14.51 -9.54 7.23
N HIS A 180 -13.67 -10.38 6.66
CA HIS A 180 -12.30 -10.58 7.12
C HIS A 180 -11.28 -10.24 6.02
N MET A 181 -10.01 -10.20 6.36
CA MET A 181 -8.89 -9.94 5.47
C MET A 181 -7.82 -10.98 5.70
N ASN A 182 -7.32 -11.52 4.62
CA ASN A 182 -6.07 -12.27 4.64
C ASN A 182 -4.91 -11.40 4.16
N ARG A 183 -3.77 -11.98 3.89
CA ARG A 183 -2.55 -11.28 3.48
C ARG A 183 -2.55 -10.88 2.00
N THR A 184 -3.42 -11.43 1.15
CA THR A 184 -3.61 -10.96 -0.21
C THR A 184 -4.38 -9.65 -0.26
N CYS A 185 -5.13 -9.32 0.80
CA CYS A 185 -5.90 -8.09 0.87
C CYS A 185 -5.02 -6.88 1.15
N GLY A 186 -5.17 -5.84 0.35
CA GLY A 186 -4.58 -4.51 0.51
C GLY A 186 -5.59 -3.45 0.98
N LEU A 187 -5.06 -2.33 1.41
CA LEU A 187 -5.77 -1.06 1.57
C LEU A 187 -5.02 -0.03 0.73
N HIS A 188 -5.65 0.43 -0.35
CA HIS A 188 -5.06 1.40 -1.26
C HIS A 188 -5.67 2.78 -1.04
N ILE A 189 -4.82 3.80 -1.00
CA ILE A 189 -5.24 5.19 -0.85
C ILE A 189 -4.81 5.97 -2.07
N HIS A 190 -5.78 6.48 -2.80
CA HIS A 190 -5.60 7.36 -3.94
C HIS A 190 -5.75 8.81 -3.51
N ILE A 191 -4.79 9.66 -3.84
CA ILE A 191 -4.85 11.09 -3.55
C ILE A 191 -4.80 11.84 -4.88
N ASP A 192 -5.76 12.75 -5.10
CA ASP A 192 -5.84 13.55 -6.31
C ASP A 192 -4.52 14.30 -6.58
N ALA A 193 -4.00 14.10 -7.79
CA ALA A 193 -2.72 14.62 -8.24
C ALA A 193 -2.77 15.28 -9.61
N ARG A 194 -3.99 15.56 -10.14
CA ARG A 194 -4.19 16.12 -11.49
C ARG A 194 -3.56 17.48 -11.68
N ASP A 195 -3.41 18.26 -10.61
CA ASP A 195 -2.74 19.56 -10.56
C ASP A 195 -1.23 19.51 -10.26
N LEU A 196 -0.68 18.28 -10.04
CA LEU A 196 0.73 18.11 -9.69
C LEU A 196 1.56 17.83 -10.94
N PHE A 197 2.71 18.51 -11.04
CA PHE A 197 3.69 18.34 -12.10
C PHE A 197 4.96 17.67 -11.54
N TYR A 198 5.95 17.47 -12.40
CA TYR A 198 7.19 16.77 -12.04
C TYR A 198 7.85 17.31 -10.76
N LYS A 199 7.79 18.61 -10.50
CA LYS A 199 8.39 19.21 -9.32
C LYS A 199 7.77 18.75 -8.02
N GLU A 200 6.44 18.72 -7.95
CA GLU A 200 5.71 18.24 -6.78
C GLU A 200 5.86 16.71 -6.64
N LEU A 201 5.77 15.98 -7.75
CA LEU A 201 5.94 14.52 -7.77
C LEU A 201 7.36 14.12 -7.34
N LYS A 202 8.38 14.86 -7.78
CA LYS A 202 9.77 14.73 -7.29
C LYS A 202 9.86 14.88 -5.78
N GLY A 203 9.23 15.91 -5.23
CA GLY A 203 9.21 16.14 -3.79
C GLY A 203 8.53 15.00 -3.03
N ILE A 204 7.42 14.48 -3.54
CA ILE A 204 6.71 13.34 -2.95
C ILE A 204 7.59 12.08 -2.96
N MET A 205 8.28 11.79 -4.07
CA MET A 205 9.22 10.68 -4.15
C MET A 205 10.36 10.83 -3.14
N LEU A 206 10.91 12.03 -2.96
CA LEU A 206 11.97 12.31 -1.99
C LEU A 206 11.50 12.07 -0.55
N VAL A 207 10.28 12.52 -0.21
CA VAL A 207 9.69 12.27 1.12
C VAL A 207 9.50 10.77 1.35
N VAL A 208 8.88 10.06 0.40
CA VAL A 208 8.70 8.61 0.52
C VAL A 208 10.05 7.92 0.64
N LYS A 209 11.02 8.24 -0.21
CA LYS A 209 12.37 7.65 -0.16
C LYS A 209 13.11 7.89 1.15
N SER A 210 12.79 8.98 1.83
CA SER A 210 13.36 9.33 3.14
C SER A 210 12.76 8.55 4.30
N PHE A 211 11.59 7.92 4.11
CA PHE A 211 10.85 7.27 5.19
C PHE A 211 10.29 5.91 4.81
N GLU A 212 10.73 5.30 3.72
CA GLU A 212 10.13 4.07 3.22
C GLU A 212 10.32 2.89 4.17
N ASP A 213 11.49 2.77 4.82
CA ASP A 213 11.72 1.75 5.84
C ASP A 213 10.90 2.02 7.12
N THR A 214 10.76 3.30 7.50
CA THR A 214 9.88 3.71 8.60
C THR A 214 8.42 3.35 8.27
N ILE A 215 7.95 3.59 7.04
CA ILE A 215 6.61 3.19 6.59
C ILE A 215 6.43 1.67 6.73
N PHE A 216 7.34 0.87 6.20
CA PHE A 216 7.28 -0.59 6.33
C PHE A 216 7.36 -1.06 7.79
N SER A 217 8.04 -0.30 8.67
CA SER A 217 8.10 -0.65 10.09
C SER A 217 6.75 -0.65 10.81
N MET A 218 5.77 0.05 10.29
CA MET A 218 4.40 0.11 10.81
C MET A 218 3.48 -1.00 10.28
N LEU A 219 3.98 -1.83 9.37
CA LEU A 219 3.20 -2.80 8.58
C LEU A 219 3.66 -4.23 8.84
N PRO A 220 2.82 -5.24 8.58
CA PRO A 220 3.23 -6.64 8.65
C PRO A 220 4.43 -6.91 7.74
N ASN A 221 5.27 -7.88 8.13
CA ASN A 221 6.43 -8.26 7.32
C ASN A 221 6.05 -8.75 5.91
N SER A 222 4.87 -9.35 5.75
CA SER A 222 4.32 -9.73 4.45
C SER A 222 4.32 -8.55 3.45
N ARG A 223 4.04 -7.31 3.89
CA ARG A 223 4.02 -6.15 2.99
C ARG A 223 5.41 -5.70 2.50
N SER A 224 6.45 -5.92 3.29
CA SER A 224 7.83 -5.57 2.88
C SER A 224 8.51 -6.64 2.01
N LYS A 225 7.90 -7.82 1.89
CA LYS A 225 8.44 -8.96 1.14
C LYS A 225 7.61 -9.34 -0.09
N THR A 226 6.44 -8.74 -0.27
CA THR A 226 5.54 -9.02 -1.41
C THR A 226 5.99 -8.35 -2.69
N ASN A 227 5.68 -8.97 -3.81
CA ASN A 227 5.89 -8.38 -5.15
C ASN A 227 4.91 -7.23 -5.45
N TRP A 228 3.80 -7.13 -4.73
CA TRP A 228 2.73 -6.14 -4.94
C TRP A 228 2.99 -4.76 -4.31
N CYS A 229 4.03 -4.66 -3.48
CA CYS A 229 4.34 -3.45 -2.71
C CYS A 229 5.85 -3.23 -2.62
N LYS A 230 6.53 -3.22 -3.76
CA LYS A 230 7.99 -3.04 -3.83
C LYS A 230 8.39 -1.64 -3.35
N LYS A 231 9.61 -1.52 -2.84
CA LYS A 231 10.20 -0.21 -2.54
C LYS A 231 10.41 0.60 -3.83
N LEU A 232 10.41 1.92 -3.71
CA LEU A 232 10.79 2.81 -4.81
C LEU A 232 12.16 2.41 -5.38
N PRO A 233 12.23 2.07 -6.69
CA PRO A 233 13.45 1.53 -7.31
C PRO A 233 14.50 2.60 -7.62
N ILE A 234 14.21 3.86 -7.36
CA ILE A 234 15.02 5.02 -7.74
C ILE A 234 15.74 5.63 -6.52
N SER A 235 16.98 6.09 -6.71
CA SER A 235 17.74 6.80 -5.69
C SER A 235 17.35 8.28 -5.59
N LYS A 236 17.59 8.91 -4.44
CA LYS A 236 17.38 10.37 -4.28
C LYS A 236 18.18 11.19 -5.32
N GLN A 237 19.42 10.78 -5.61
CA GLN A 237 20.25 11.42 -6.62
C GLN A 237 19.57 11.42 -7.99
N ASN A 238 18.98 10.30 -8.41
CA ASN A 238 18.31 10.19 -9.69
C ASN A 238 16.97 10.95 -9.70
N ILE A 239 16.22 10.94 -8.61
CA ILE A 239 15.02 11.77 -8.44
C ILE A 239 15.38 13.26 -8.64
N MET A 240 16.50 13.72 -8.08
CA MET A 240 16.94 15.10 -8.20
C MET A 240 17.31 15.51 -9.64
N GLN A 241 17.63 14.56 -10.53
CA GLN A 241 17.95 14.81 -11.94
C GLN A 241 16.74 14.98 -12.84
N MET A 242 15.52 14.76 -12.36
CA MET A 242 14.30 15.01 -13.14
C MET A 242 14.04 16.51 -13.24
N HIS A 243 13.90 17.03 -14.45
CA HIS A 243 13.76 18.48 -14.72
C HIS A 243 12.51 18.84 -15.53
N SER A 244 11.72 17.83 -15.96
CA SER A 244 10.49 18.00 -16.72
C SER A 244 9.52 16.85 -16.45
N ASP A 245 8.25 17.02 -16.88
CA ASP A 245 7.26 15.92 -16.82
C ASP A 245 7.68 14.74 -17.70
N SER A 246 8.29 15.00 -18.85
CA SER A 246 8.84 13.96 -19.73
C SER A 246 9.97 13.17 -19.03
N ASP A 247 10.90 13.88 -18.35
CA ASP A 247 11.96 13.20 -17.59
C ASP A 247 11.39 12.36 -16.45
N PHE A 248 10.35 12.86 -15.79
CA PHE A 248 9.68 12.15 -14.71
C PHE A 248 9.06 10.83 -15.22
N ILE A 249 8.27 10.91 -16.31
CA ILE A 249 7.63 9.74 -16.91
C ILE A 249 8.68 8.74 -17.39
N ALA A 250 9.65 9.18 -18.18
CA ALA A 250 10.69 8.30 -18.70
C ALA A 250 11.47 7.62 -17.57
N SER A 251 11.86 8.38 -16.53
CA SER A 251 12.60 7.83 -15.40
C SER A 251 11.76 6.85 -14.57
N TRP A 252 10.49 7.15 -14.31
CA TRP A 252 9.63 6.27 -13.55
C TRP A 252 9.57 4.88 -14.17
N TYR A 253 9.18 4.80 -15.45
CA TYR A 253 9.05 3.52 -16.13
C TYR A 253 10.38 2.80 -16.33
N ASP A 254 11.45 3.53 -16.69
CA ASP A 254 12.79 2.94 -16.84
C ASP A 254 13.29 2.27 -15.55
N TYR A 255 13.13 2.94 -14.40
CA TYR A 255 13.51 2.36 -13.10
C TYR A 255 12.62 1.23 -12.64
N CYS A 256 11.36 1.18 -13.08
CA CYS A 256 10.48 0.04 -12.84
C CYS A 256 10.76 -1.14 -13.78
N GLY A 257 11.54 -0.95 -14.83
CA GLY A 257 11.78 -1.95 -15.87
C GLY A 257 10.64 -2.08 -16.87
N GLU A 258 9.81 -1.02 -16.99
CA GLU A 258 8.58 -0.99 -17.76
C GLU A 258 8.63 0.04 -18.89
N TYR A 259 7.64 -0.01 -19.77
CA TYR A 259 7.39 1.03 -20.77
C TYR A 259 6.22 1.92 -20.35
N PRO A 260 6.25 3.22 -20.68
CA PRO A 260 5.12 4.09 -20.45
C PRO A 260 3.85 3.58 -21.14
N SER A 261 2.75 3.46 -20.38
CA SER A 261 1.46 2.95 -20.84
C SER A 261 0.31 3.72 -20.21
N MET A 262 -0.83 3.79 -20.91
CA MET A 262 -2.09 4.28 -20.36
C MET A 262 -2.96 3.15 -19.81
N ASP A 263 -2.52 1.91 -19.94
CA ASP A 263 -3.24 0.76 -19.40
C ASP A 263 -3.28 0.82 -17.87
N LYS A 264 -4.44 0.46 -17.33
CA LYS A 264 -4.66 0.34 -15.87
C LYS A 264 -3.57 -0.53 -15.23
N TYR A 265 -3.11 -1.54 -15.91
CA TYR A 265 -2.36 -2.67 -15.39
C TYR A 265 -0.90 -2.70 -15.83
N ASN A 266 -0.14 -1.66 -15.71
CA ASN A 266 1.30 -1.68 -15.96
C ASN A 266 2.05 -2.12 -14.68
N ASP A 267 3.05 -3.00 -14.78
CA ASP A 267 3.77 -3.57 -13.62
C ASP A 267 4.53 -2.54 -12.77
N SER A 268 4.75 -1.34 -13.30
CA SER A 268 5.23 -0.21 -12.51
C SER A 268 4.29 0.16 -11.34
N ARG A 269 3.03 -0.32 -11.36
CA ARG A 269 2.05 -0.15 -10.27
C ARG A 269 2.42 -0.90 -8.98
N TYR A 270 3.22 -1.97 -9.08
CA TYR A 270 3.55 -2.84 -7.94
C TYR A 270 4.61 -2.28 -6.99
N HIS A 271 4.58 -0.97 -6.80
CA HIS A 271 5.36 -0.27 -5.78
C HIS A 271 4.45 0.28 -4.69
N GLY A 272 4.96 0.37 -3.47
CA GLY A 272 4.21 0.93 -2.35
C GLY A 272 3.71 2.36 -2.62
N LEU A 273 4.50 3.16 -3.34
CA LEU A 273 4.07 4.39 -3.99
C LEU A 273 3.90 4.10 -5.49
N ASN A 274 2.67 3.98 -5.96
CA ASN A 274 2.34 3.77 -7.35
C ASN A 274 2.11 5.12 -8.05
N LEU A 275 3.05 5.52 -8.90
CA LEU A 275 2.96 6.75 -9.71
C LEU A 275 2.40 6.47 -11.12
N HIS A 276 2.25 5.20 -11.52
CA HIS A 276 1.48 4.86 -12.72
C HIS A 276 0.02 5.31 -12.59
N ALA A 277 -0.54 5.27 -11.38
CA ALA A 277 -1.88 5.80 -11.11
C ALA A 277 -2.02 7.29 -11.48
N ARG A 278 -0.91 8.09 -11.43
CA ARG A 278 -0.93 9.49 -11.90
C ARG A 278 -1.12 9.57 -13.41
N VAL A 279 -0.54 8.64 -14.13
CA VAL A 279 -0.62 8.55 -15.59
C VAL A 279 -2.01 8.11 -16.03
N TYR A 280 -2.53 7.07 -15.40
CA TYR A 280 -3.78 6.42 -15.76
C TYR A 280 -5.03 7.09 -15.16
N LEU A 281 -5.02 7.41 -13.85
CA LEU A 281 -6.18 7.94 -13.10
C LEU A 281 -6.06 9.41 -12.71
N GLY A 282 -4.86 10.01 -12.79
CA GLY A 282 -4.62 11.34 -12.25
C GLY A 282 -4.45 11.36 -10.73
N THR A 283 -4.16 10.23 -10.09
CA THR A 283 -3.98 10.10 -8.63
C THR A 283 -2.59 9.59 -8.28
N ILE A 284 -2.14 9.84 -7.06
CA ILE A 284 -1.03 9.11 -6.45
C ILE A 284 -1.64 8.02 -5.58
N GLU A 285 -1.21 6.79 -5.78
CA GLU A 285 -1.71 5.65 -5.02
C GLU A 285 -0.67 5.16 -4.03
N PHE A 286 -1.11 4.91 -2.79
CA PHE A 286 -0.32 4.28 -1.74
C PHE A 286 -0.82 2.86 -1.51
N ARG A 287 -0.01 1.87 -1.84
CA ARG A 287 -0.30 0.43 -1.77
C ARG A 287 0.37 -0.29 -0.58
N TYR A 288 1.03 0.45 0.31
CA TYR A 288 1.81 -0.13 1.41
C TYR A 288 0.98 -0.94 2.42
N HIS A 289 -0.24 -0.48 2.73
CA HIS A 289 -1.00 -0.99 3.86
C HIS A 289 -1.71 -2.32 3.53
N SER A 290 -1.67 -3.28 4.46
CA SER A 290 -2.48 -4.51 4.39
C SER A 290 -3.97 -4.21 4.52
N GLY A 291 -4.83 -5.08 3.98
CA GLY A 291 -6.28 -5.00 4.17
C GLY A 291 -6.68 -4.84 5.64
N THR A 292 -7.72 -4.08 5.89
CA THR A 292 -8.26 -3.87 7.24
C THR A 292 -9.69 -3.33 7.20
N ASN A 293 -10.58 -3.88 8.06
CA ASN A 293 -11.92 -3.36 8.32
C ASN A 293 -11.94 -2.35 9.49
N ASN A 294 -10.80 -2.09 10.12
CA ASN A 294 -10.71 -1.20 11.25
C ASN A 294 -10.66 0.27 10.80
N LYS A 295 -11.78 0.98 10.94
CA LYS A 295 -11.95 2.37 10.54
C LYS A 295 -10.90 3.34 11.12
N THR A 296 -10.43 3.11 12.34
CA THR A 296 -9.36 3.94 12.93
C THR A 296 -8.03 3.75 12.21
N LYS A 297 -7.69 2.51 11.81
CA LYS A 297 -6.48 2.26 11.02
C LYS A 297 -6.58 2.90 9.64
N ILE A 298 -7.75 2.79 8.98
CA ILE A 298 -7.98 3.41 7.67
C ILE A 298 -7.80 4.92 7.76
N LYS A 299 -8.46 5.58 8.71
CA LYS A 299 -8.36 7.05 8.88
C LYS A 299 -6.95 7.52 9.19
N ASN A 300 -6.23 6.83 10.07
CA ASN A 300 -4.83 7.15 10.38
C ASN A 300 -3.91 6.96 9.17
N TRP A 301 -4.14 5.91 8.37
CA TRP A 301 -3.36 5.68 7.17
C TRP A 301 -3.62 6.75 6.10
N ILE A 302 -4.88 7.15 5.89
CA ILE A 302 -5.24 8.30 5.03
C ILE A 302 -4.49 9.56 5.48
N THR A 303 -4.48 9.84 6.78
CA THR A 303 -3.77 11.01 7.35
C THR A 303 -2.27 10.97 7.05
N ILE A 304 -1.63 9.81 7.16
CA ILE A 304 -0.22 9.64 6.82
C ILE A 304 0.01 9.90 5.33
N CYS A 305 -0.78 9.29 4.45
CA CYS A 305 -0.65 9.46 3.00
C CYS A 305 -0.84 10.92 2.57
N GLN A 306 -1.86 11.60 3.09
CA GLN A 306 -2.10 13.02 2.84
C GLN A 306 -0.94 13.90 3.35
N SER A 307 -0.36 13.57 4.51
CA SER A 307 0.80 14.30 5.06
C SER A 307 2.05 14.12 4.18
N ILE A 308 2.28 12.91 3.65
CA ILE A 308 3.38 12.66 2.71
C ILE A 308 3.20 13.50 1.45
N VAL A 309 2.01 13.51 0.86
CA VAL A 309 1.73 14.28 -0.37
C VAL A 309 1.89 15.77 -0.11
N GLN A 310 1.29 16.29 0.96
CA GLN A 310 1.41 17.72 1.30
C GLN A 310 2.86 18.15 1.50
N ARG A 311 3.63 17.36 2.27
CA ARG A 311 5.05 17.65 2.51
C ARG A 311 5.87 17.55 1.23
N GLY A 312 5.56 16.57 0.38
CA GLY A 312 6.22 16.44 -0.92
C GLY A 312 5.97 17.63 -1.85
N ILE A 313 4.75 18.15 -1.89
CA ILE A 313 4.41 19.35 -2.66
C ILE A 313 5.23 20.55 -2.18
N GLU A 314 5.29 20.78 -0.87
CA GLU A 314 6.07 21.86 -0.26
C GLU A 314 7.55 21.73 -0.59
N LEU A 315 8.11 20.53 -0.41
CA LEU A 315 9.51 20.22 -0.71
C LEU A 315 9.85 20.44 -2.19
N GLY A 316 9.00 19.92 -3.08
CA GLY A 316 9.23 20.04 -4.53
C GLY A 316 9.21 21.49 -5.00
N ARG A 317 8.31 22.31 -4.44
CA ARG A 317 8.25 23.76 -4.72
C ARG A 317 9.46 24.50 -4.13
N ASP A 318 9.85 24.21 -2.90
CA ASP A 318 11.04 24.82 -2.28
C ASP A 318 12.30 24.54 -3.11
N ILE A 319 12.48 23.29 -3.58
CA ILE A 319 13.61 22.92 -4.44
C ILE A 319 13.58 23.68 -5.80
N TYR A 320 12.39 23.80 -6.39
CA TYR A 320 12.22 24.43 -7.70
C TYR A 320 12.40 25.96 -7.64
N ASP A 321 11.81 26.59 -6.64
CA ASP A 321 11.83 28.06 -6.48
C ASP A 321 13.19 28.57 -6.00
N ASN A 322 14.02 27.72 -5.36
CA ASN A 322 15.33 28.04 -4.84
C ASN A 322 16.44 27.22 -5.56
N PRO A 323 16.90 27.65 -6.76
CA PRO A 323 17.96 26.94 -7.48
C PRO A 323 19.29 26.89 -6.72
N ASP A 324 19.54 27.88 -5.84
CA ASP A 324 20.67 27.86 -4.93
C ASP A 324 20.37 26.91 -3.75
N GLN A 325 20.98 25.74 -3.78
CA GLN A 325 20.80 24.72 -2.77
C GLN A 325 21.25 25.16 -1.37
N GLU A 326 22.08 26.16 -1.23
CA GLU A 326 22.48 26.71 0.06
C GLU A 326 21.36 27.52 0.71
N ALA A 327 20.44 28.06 -0.10
CA ALA A 327 19.24 28.76 0.37
C ALA A 327 18.15 27.86 0.90
N TRP A 328 18.23 26.54 0.67
CA TRP A 328 17.23 25.57 1.16
C TRP A 328 17.16 25.55 2.69
N THR A 329 15.97 25.28 3.20
CA THR A 329 15.79 25.00 4.63
C THR A 329 16.61 23.78 5.06
N ASP A 330 16.92 23.66 6.34
CA ASP A 330 17.63 22.49 6.88
C ASP A 330 16.82 21.21 6.62
N GLU A 331 15.50 21.30 6.71
CA GLU A 331 14.59 20.20 6.44
C GLU A 331 14.60 19.78 4.96
N THR A 332 14.60 20.76 4.03
CA THR A 332 14.72 20.49 2.59
C THR A 332 16.06 19.84 2.27
N LYS A 333 17.17 20.34 2.86
CA LYS A 333 18.49 19.72 2.72
C LYS A 333 18.48 18.28 3.21
N LYS A 334 17.87 18.02 4.35
CA LYS A 334 17.76 16.68 4.95
C LYS A 334 17.00 15.70 4.04
N LEU A 335 15.82 16.09 3.58
CA LEU A 335 14.98 15.26 2.71
C LEU A 335 15.62 14.99 1.34
N ALA A 336 16.27 16.01 0.76
CA ALA A 336 16.81 15.92 -0.60
C ALA A 336 18.20 15.26 -0.68
N ARG A 337 19.03 15.37 0.37
CA ARG A 337 20.44 15.00 0.31
C ARG A 337 20.85 13.84 1.21
N GLU A 338 20.22 13.67 2.39
CA GLU A 338 20.61 12.61 3.29
C GLU A 338 20.19 11.24 2.73
N GLU A 339 21.12 10.33 2.61
CA GLU A 339 20.87 8.96 2.17
C GLU A 339 20.30 8.10 3.29
N GLY A 340 19.51 7.10 2.91
CA GLY A 340 18.87 6.18 3.84
C GLY A 340 17.55 6.70 4.42
N ASP A 341 17.00 5.93 5.34
CA ASP A 341 15.77 6.26 6.08
C ASP A 341 16.10 7.22 7.22
N LEU A 342 15.33 8.29 7.34
CA LEU A 342 15.56 9.32 8.36
C LEU A 342 14.98 8.96 9.74
N GLY A 343 14.29 7.82 9.84
CA GLY A 343 13.79 7.28 11.08
C GLY A 343 12.46 7.86 11.56
N LEU A 344 11.90 7.18 12.54
CA LEU A 344 10.56 7.38 13.04
C LEU A 344 10.32 8.78 13.62
N GLU A 345 11.30 9.34 14.31
CA GLU A 345 11.22 10.68 14.90
C GLU A 345 11.01 11.75 13.82
N ASN A 346 11.90 11.76 12.83
CA ASN A 346 11.79 12.69 11.70
C ASN A 346 10.50 12.47 10.90
N PHE A 347 10.04 11.21 10.77
CA PHE A 347 8.77 10.88 10.13
C PHE A 347 7.60 11.60 10.80
N ILE A 348 7.52 11.53 12.12
CA ILE A 348 6.43 12.16 12.88
C ILE A 348 6.53 13.68 12.87
N GLU A 349 7.75 14.25 12.98
CA GLU A 349 7.95 15.70 13.01
C GLU A 349 7.76 16.35 11.64
N ILE A 350 8.49 15.86 10.65
CA ILE A 350 8.49 16.44 9.29
C ILE A 350 7.11 16.33 8.64
N LEU A 351 6.39 15.23 8.87
CA LEU A 351 5.05 15.04 8.35
C LEU A 351 3.94 15.62 9.25
N ASN A 352 4.29 16.24 10.38
CA ASN A 352 3.35 16.80 11.34
C ASN A 352 2.28 15.79 11.81
N LEU A 353 2.73 14.59 12.23
CA LEU A 353 1.87 13.48 12.63
C LEU A 353 1.69 13.35 14.15
N LYS A 354 1.94 14.42 14.90
CA LYS A 354 1.90 14.42 16.39
C LYS A 354 0.54 13.94 16.94
N GLN A 355 -0.56 14.28 16.28
CA GLN A 355 -1.93 13.89 16.68
C GLN A 355 -2.18 12.37 16.61
N ILE A 356 -1.47 11.63 15.76
CA ILE A 356 -1.61 10.17 15.62
C ILE A 356 -0.36 9.39 16.06
N LYS A 357 0.53 10.05 16.78
CA LYS A 357 1.79 9.50 17.23
C LYS A 357 1.63 8.18 18.00
N GLN A 358 0.66 8.09 18.92
CA GLN A 358 0.44 6.88 19.69
C GLN A 358 0.01 5.69 18.82
N TYR A 359 -0.76 5.96 17.78
CA TYR A 359 -1.08 4.95 16.77
C TYR A 359 0.19 4.46 16.06
N ILE A 360 1.01 5.39 15.55
CA ILE A 360 2.27 5.06 14.84
C ILE A 360 3.18 4.20 15.72
N LEU A 361 3.41 4.62 16.96
CA LEU A 361 4.25 3.89 17.93
C LEU A 361 3.68 2.50 18.23
N GLY A 362 2.37 2.39 18.40
CA GLY A 362 1.69 1.11 18.59
C GLY A 362 1.89 0.16 17.42
N ARG A 363 1.88 0.69 16.18
CA ARG A 363 2.14 -0.11 14.97
C ARG A 363 3.57 -0.61 14.90
N VAL A 364 4.56 0.27 15.11
CA VAL A 364 5.97 -0.11 15.10
C VAL A 364 6.26 -1.20 16.15
N ARG A 365 5.76 -1.04 17.38
CA ARG A 365 5.93 -2.04 18.46
C ARG A 365 5.27 -3.38 18.10
N LYS A 366 4.10 -3.34 17.45
CA LYS A 366 3.36 -4.56 17.10
C LYS A 366 4.15 -5.48 16.18
N PHE A 367 4.98 -4.94 15.31
CA PHE A 367 5.73 -5.72 14.32
C PHE A 367 7.18 -5.99 14.75
N ASP A 368 7.45 -5.88 16.08
CA ASP A 368 8.70 -6.23 16.76
C ASP A 368 9.97 -5.61 16.14
N ARG A 369 9.82 -4.44 15.53
CA ARG A 369 10.97 -3.66 15.11
C ARG A 369 11.39 -2.80 16.31
N PRO A 370 12.65 -2.89 16.76
CA PRO A 370 13.09 -2.11 17.91
C PRO A 370 12.91 -0.62 17.57
N VAL A 371 11.99 0.02 18.28
CA VAL A 371 12.07 1.46 18.49
C VAL A 371 13.38 1.63 19.23
N THR A 372 14.33 2.36 18.68
CA THR A 372 15.65 2.52 19.30
C THR A 372 15.48 3.22 20.64
N ASP A 373 16.41 3.01 21.58
CA ASP A 373 16.41 3.73 22.86
C ASP A 373 16.38 5.25 22.62
N THR A 374 17.00 5.73 21.54
CA THR A 374 16.97 7.13 21.10
C THR A 374 15.57 7.59 20.71
N ASP A 375 14.80 6.76 19.95
CA ASP A 375 13.41 7.09 19.60
C ASP A 375 12.53 7.16 20.85
N MET A 376 12.74 6.25 21.81
CA MET A 376 12.01 6.23 23.08
C MET A 376 12.36 7.38 24.00
N GLU A 377 13.62 7.74 24.10
CA GLU A 377 14.10 8.86 24.90
C GLU A 377 13.57 10.19 24.37
N TYR A 378 13.63 10.40 23.05
CA TYR A 378 13.06 11.57 22.40
C TYR A 378 11.55 11.68 22.59
N ILE A 379 10.82 10.59 22.41
CA ILE A 379 9.36 10.51 22.60
C ILE A 379 8.99 10.87 24.03
N ASN A 380 9.71 10.35 25.01
CA ASN A 380 9.43 10.61 26.42
C ASN A 380 9.77 12.05 26.81
N ASN A 381 10.88 12.60 26.31
CA ASN A 381 11.36 13.93 26.68
C ASN A 381 10.59 15.07 26.05
N ASN A 382 10.13 14.89 24.81
CA ASN A 382 9.47 15.98 24.07
C ASN A 382 7.94 15.88 24.05
N TRP A 383 7.35 14.73 24.49
CA TRP A 383 5.95 14.47 24.24
C TRP A 383 5.21 13.77 25.39
N SER A 384 5.77 13.76 26.58
CA SER A 384 5.17 13.16 27.78
C SER A 384 3.99 13.94 28.39
N THR A 385 3.61 15.08 27.79
CA THR A 385 2.50 15.93 28.27
C THR A 385 1.63 16.39 27.11
N VAL A 386 0.74 15.54 26.63
CA VAL A 386 -0.57 15.91 26.05
C VAL A 386 -1.56 14.79 26.36
#